data_42264fd91e2b31d88c2607defaa12c14
#
_entry.id   42264fd91e2b31d88c2607defaa12c14
#
_cell.length_a   1.000
_cell.length_b   1.000
_cell.length_c   1.000
_cell.angle_alpha   90.00
_cell.angle_beta   90.00
_cell.angle_gamma   90.00
#
_symmetry.space_group_name_H-M   'P 1'
#
loop_
_entity.id
_entity.type
_entity.pdbx_description
1 polymer ?
#
loop_
_entity_poly.entity_id
_entity_poly.type
_entity_poly.pdbx_seq_one_letter_code
_entity_poly.pdbx_strand_id
1 'polypeptide(L)'
;MDRLFFNKYSTKLFFKSKIDELAAIIIQKADVFRGLNASVSVADRNAIIEITEYLNQNLSKNFSLMELSADAYMSISKFKYVFKAVIGQSISEYMTQKRMERACEMLSYSNLYIAEIAHLVGYKNAGSFSSQFKKYMGLLPNDYRLGRIDMHVNPV
;
A
#
# COMPACT_ATOMS: atom_id res chain seq x y z
N MET A 1 -9.25 22.46 23.65
CA MET A 1 -9.23 23.24 22.37
C MET A 1 -8.26 22.51 21.44
N ASP A 2 -8.77 21.40 20.88
CA ASP A 2 -7.96 20.45 20.13
C ASP A 2 -7.73 20.97 18.71
N ARG A 3 -6.51 21.43 18.45
CA ARG A 3 -6.07 21.70 17.08
C ARG A 3 -5.75 20.36 16.41
N LEU A 4 -6.73 19.81 15.72
CA LEU A 4 -6.53 18.79 14.69
C LEU A 4 -5.66 19.39 13.57
N PHE A 5 -4.35 19.31 13.71
CA PHE A 5 -3.44 19.54 12.61
C PHE A 5 -3.56 18.37 11.64
N PHE A 6 -4.55 18.42 10.76
CA PHE A 6 -4.57 17.60 9.56
C PHE A 6 -3.37 18.04 8.71
N ASN A 7 -2.28 17.29 8.79
CA ASN A 7 -1.15 17.49 7.92
C ASN A 7 -1.63 17.33 6.46
N LYS A 8 -1.36 18.32 5.60
CA LYS A 8 -1.74 18.35 4.18
C LYS A 8 -1.37 17.05 3.43
N TYR A 9 -0.32 16.34 3.88
CA TYR A 9 0.12 15.07 3.30
C TYR A 9 -0.69 13.88 3.82
N SER A 10 -1.03 13.83 5.10
CA SER A 10 -1.92 12.79 5.62
C SER A 10 -3.32 12.93 5.01
N THR A 11 -3.77 14.16 4.79
CA THR A 11 -5.01 14.45 4.07
C THR A 11 -4.91 14.00 2.61
N LYS A 12 -3.81 14.31 1.91
CA LYS A 12 -3.60 13.89 0.52
C LYS A 12 -3.53 12.35 0.39
N LEU A 13 -2.83 11.69 1.32
CA LEU A 13 -2.74 10.23 1.35
C LEU A 13 -4.08 9.59 1.68
N PHE A 14 -4.80 10.15 2.66
CA PHE A 14 -6.15 9.71 3.01
C PHE A 14 -7.11 9.84 1.82
N PHE A 15 -7.12 10.99 1.14
CA PHE A 15 -7.96 11.17 -0.05
C PHE A 15 -7.52 10.27 -1.19
N LYS A 16 -6.20 10.10 -1.41
CA LYS A 16 -5.69 9.17 -2.42
C LYS A 16 -6.13 7.75 -2.13
N SER A 17 -5.96 7.26 -0.89
CA SER A 17 -6.42 5.92 -0.48
C SER A 17 -7.93 5.75 -0.65
N LYS A 18 -8.73 6.78 -0.32
CA LYS A 18 -10.19 6.75 -0.49
C LYS A 18 -10.61 6.83 -1.97
N ILE A 19 -9.89 7.57 -2.79
CA ILE A 19 -10.12 7.63 -4.23
C ILE A 19 -9.78 6.27 -4.86
N ASP A 20 -8.66 5.66 -4.48
CA ASP A 20 -8.23 4.36 -4.98
C ASP A 20 -9.23 3.25 -4.54
N GLU A 21 -9.74 3.33 -3.30
CA GLU A 21 -10.78 2.44 -2.78
C GLU A 21 -12.09 2.60 -3.57
N LEU A 22 -12.55 3.84 -3.79
CA LEU A 22 -13.74 4.14 -4.59
C LEU A 22 -13.55 3.74 -6.05
N ALA A 23 -12.37 3.99 -6.63
CA ALA A 23 -12.07 3.56 -7.99
C ALA A 23 -12.10 2.02 -8.10
N ALA A 24 -11.56 1.29 -7.13
CA ALA A 24 -11.63 -0.17 -7.10
C ALA A 24 -13.08 -0.67 -7.02
N ILE A 25 -13.94 -0.04 -6.21
CA ILE A 25 -15.36 -0.36 -6.10
C ILE A 25 -16.09 -0.04 -7.43
N ILE A 26 -15.78 1.09 -8.06
CA ILE A 26 -16.37 1.48 -9.34
C ILE A 26 -15.94 0.52 -10.45
N ILE A 27 -14.65 0.17 -10.51
CA ILE A 27 -14.11 -0.80 -11.48
C ILE A 27 -14.76 -2.16 -11.26
N GLN A 28 -14.86 -2.62 -10.01
CA GLN A 28 -15.52 -3.89 -9.67
C GLN A 28 -16.98 -3.92 -10.12
N LYS A 29 -17.72 -2.83 -9.91
CA LYS A 29 -19.11 -2.70 -10.38
C LYS A 29 -19.21 -2.55 -11.89
N ALA A 30 -18.31 -1.81 -12.52
CA ALA A 30 -18.27 -1.65 -13.97
C ALA A 30 -17.91 -2.97 -14.69
N ASP A 31 -17.05 -3.79 -14.11
CA ASP A 31 -16.69 -5.12 -14.61
C ASP A 31 -17.88 -6.09 -14.58
N VAL A 32 -18.71 -6.01 -13.55
CA VAL A 32 -19.98 -6.76 -13.47
C VAL A 32 -20.92 -6.33 -14.60
N PHE A 33 -20.93 -5.05 -14.99
CA PHE A 33 -21.80 -4.52 -16.04
C PHE A 33 -21.25 -4.72 -17.47
N ARG A 34 -19.94 -4.86 -17.67
CA ARG A 34 -19.33 -4.88 -19.02
C ARG A 34 -18.98 -6.25 -19.56
N GLY A 35 -19.11 -7.34 -18.81
CA GLY A 35 -18.69 -8.66 -19.27
C GLY A 35 -17.20 -8.74 -19.64
N LEU A 36 -16.39 -7.75 -19.20
CA LEU A 36 -14.97 -7.59 -19.57
C LEU A 36 -14.02 -8.50 -18.78
N ASN A 37 -14.54 -9.30 -17.84
CA ASN A 37 -13.73 -10.25 -17.07
C ASN A 37 -13.93 -11.69 -17.51
N ALA A 38 -13.97 -11.95 -18.80
CA ALA A 38 -13.96 -13.33 -19.32
C ALA A 38 -12.68 -14.13 -18.94
N SER A 39 -11.69 -13.47 -18.32
CA SER A 39 -10.39 -14.09 -18.00
C SER A 39 -10.12 -14.35 -16.52
N VAL A 40 -10.89 -13.78 -15.58
CA VAL A 40 -10.71 -13.98 -14.13
C VAL A 40 -11.97 -14.56 -13.52
N SER A 41 -11.88 -15.79 -13.04
CA SER A 41 -13.02 -16.46 -12.39
C SER A 41 -13.36 -15.82 -11.04
N VAL A 42 -14.59 -16.01 -10.57
CA VAL A 42 -15.01 -15.57 -9.22
C VAL A 42 -14.15 -16.21 -8.14
N ALA A 43 -13.79 -17.49 -8.30
CA ALA A 43 -12.92 -18.20 -7.38
C ALA A 43 -11.52 -17.57 -7.34
N ASP A 44 -10.95 -17.24 -8.50
CA ASP A 44 -9.64 -16.59 -8.57
C ASP A 44 -9.67 -15.21 -7.90
N ARG A 45 -10.74 -14.45 -8.11
CA ARG A 45 -10.93 -13.14 -7.47
C ARG A 45 -11.00 -13.25 -5.95
N ASN A 46 -11.79 -14.18 -5.43
CA ASN A 46 -11.92 -14.40 -4.00
C ASN A 46 -10.58 -14.81 -3.37
N ALA A 47 -9.84 -15.71 -4.01
CA ALA A 47 -8.50 -16.09 -3.56
C ALA A 47 -7.55 -14.88 -3.46
N ILE A 48 -7.58 -13.95 -4.43
CA ILE A 48 -6.77 -12.72 -4.34
C ILE A 48 -7.23 -11.82 -3.21
N ILE A 49 -8.53 -11.69 -2.96
CA ILE A 49 -9.05 -10.89 -1.84
C ILE A 49 -8.55 -11.47 -0.50
N GLU A 50 -8.65 -12.78 -0.29
CA GLU A 50 -8.15 -13.45 0.91
C GLU A 50 -6.63 -13.23 1.09
N ILE A 51 -5.86 -13.37 0.01
CA ILE A 51 -4.41 -13.07 0.04
C ILE A 51 -4.16 -11.61 0.42
N THR A 52 -4.91 -10.65 -0.10
CA THR A 52 -4.71 -9.23 0.26
C THR A 52 -5.03 -8.94 1.72
N GLU A 53 -6.05 -9.57 2.28
CA GLU A 53 -6.38 -9.48 3.71
C GLU A 53 -5.23 -10.04 4.57
N TYR A 54 -4.71 -11.22 4.21
CA TYR A 54 -3.57 -11.82 4.88
C TYR A 54 -2.31 -10.94 4.80
N LEU A 55 -2.00 -10.37 3.63
CA LEU A 55 -0.88 -9.45 3.45
C LEU A 55 -1.02 -8.20 4.33
N ASN A 56 -2.22 -7.61 4.39
CA ASN A 56 -2.48 -6.41 5.20
C ASN A 56 -2.30 -6.64 6.71
N GLN A 57 -2.61 -7.84 7.18
CA GLN A 57 -2.40 -8.22 8.58
C GLN A 57 -0.94 -8.55 8.90
N ASN A 58 -0.10 -8.76 7.90
CA ASN A 58 1.27 -9.26 8.05
C ASN A 58 2.32 -8.40 7.33
N LEU A 59 2.17 -7.07 7.34
CA LEU A 59 3.02 -6.14 6.57
C LEU A 59 4.51 -6.24 6.91
N SER A 60 4.87 -6.66 8.12
CA SER A 60 6.26 -6.86 8.54
C SER A 60 6.93 -8.08 7.92
N LYS A 61 6.15 -9.06 7.44
CA LYS A 61 6.68 -10.29 6.84
C LYS A 61 7.11 -10.07 5.39
N ASN A 62 8.12 -10.84 4.98
CA ASN A 62 8.49 -10.97 3.57
C ASN A 62 7.87 -12.25 3.03
N PHE A 63 7.16 -12.14 1.94
CA PHE A 63 6.50 -13.25 1.26
C PHE A 63 7.20 -13.55 -0.05
N SER A 64 7.35 -14.82 -0.38
CA SER A 64 7.74 -15.23 -1.71
C SER A 64 6.51 -15.31 -2.62
N LEU A 65 6.71 -15.04 -3.91
CA LEU A 65 5.63 -15.22 -4.90
C LEU A 65 5.20 -16.68 -5.01
N MET A 66 6.11 -17.60 -4.72
CA MET A 66 5.82 -19.03 -4.74
C MET A 66 4.84 -19.42 -3.63
N GLU A 67 5.07 -18.94 -2.39
CA GLU A 67 4.15 -19.17 -1.26
C GLU A 67 2.78 -18.60 -1.57
N LEU A 68 2.69 -17.32 -1.90
CA LEU A 68 1.41 -16.66 -2.16
C LEU A 68 0.63 -17.27 -3.33
N SER A 69 1.34 -17.72 -4.38
CA SER A 69 0.68 -18.37 -5.51
C SER A 69 0.19 -19.78 -5.17
N ALA A 70 0.92 -20.50 -4.32
CA ALA A 70 0.50 -21.80 -3.81
C ALA A 70 -0.75 -21.69 -2.93
N ASP A 71 -0.77 -20.73 -2.01
CA ASP A 71 -1.92 -20.42 -1.14
C ASP A 71 -3.18 -20.05 -1.96
N ALA A 72 -2.98 -19.38 -3.09
CA ALA A 72 -4.06 -19.04 -4.01
C ALA A 72 -4.43 -20.19 -4.99
N TYR A 73 -3.77 -21.35 -4.90
CA TYR A 73 -3.93 -22.47 -5.84
C TYR A 73 -3.70 -22.09 -7.30
N MET A 74 -2.70 -21.22 -7.55
CA MET A 74 -2.37 -20.71 -8.88
C MET A 74 -0.91 -20.95 -9.23
N SER A 75 -0.59 -21.02 -10.52
CA SER A 75 0.80 -20.84 -10.97
C SER A 75 1.26 -19.40 -10.70
N ILE A 76 2.56 -19.18 -10.54
CA ILE A 76 3.13 -17.83 -10.30
C ILE A 76 2.71 -16.84 -11.39
N SER A 77 2.70 -17.25 -12.64
CA SER A 77 2.31 -16.41 -13.77
C SER A 77 0.83 -16.03 -13.72
N LYS A 78 -0.05 -17.00 -13.46
CA LYS A 78 -1.49 -16.77 -13.29
C LYS A 78 -1.73 -15.84 -12.10
N PHE A 79 -1.09 -16.10 -10.97
CA PHE A 79 -1.23 -15.30 -9.76
C PHE A 79 -0.86 -13.81 -9.99
N LYS A 80 0.31 -13.54 -10.62
CA LYS A 80 0.70 -12.17 -10.98
C LYS A 80 -0.33 -11.48 -11.87
N TYR A 81 -0.82 -12.20 -12.87
CA TYR A 81 -1.82 -11.68 -13.80
C TYR A 81 -3.13 -11.36 -13.08
N VAL A 82 -3.68 -12.33 -12.33
CA VAL A 82 -4.95 -12.19 -11.63
C VAL A 82 -4.85 -11.11 -10.54
N PHE A 83 -3.74 -11.09 -9.77
CA PHE A 83 -3.51 -10.06 -8.76
C PHE A 83 -3.55 -8.65 -9.38
N LYS A 84 -2.81 -8.44 -10.48
CA LYS A 84 -2.82 -7.13 -11.16
C LYS A 84 -4.18 -6.80 -11.76
N ALA A 85 -4.90 -7.77 -12.30
CA ALA A 85 -6.23 -7.57 -12.85
C ALA A 85 -7.28 -7.21 -11.78
N VAL A 86 -7.17 -7.80 -10.56
CA VAL A 86 -8.12 -7.58 -9.46
C VAL A 86 -7.79 -6.32 -8.65
N ILE A 87 -6.50 -6.11 -8.35
CA ILE A 87 -6.02 -5.04 -7.46
C ILE A 87 -5.60 -3.77 -8.23
N GLY A 88 -5.35 -3.88 -9.53
CA GLY A 88 -4.92 -2.76 -10.39
C GLY A 88 -3.41 -2.49 -10.39
N GLN A 89 -2.64 -3.18 -9.54
CA GLN A 89 -1.18 -3.00 -9.40
C GLN A 89 -0.49 -4.32 -9.09
N SER A 90 0.84 -4.34 -9.22
CA SER A 90 1.62 -5.53 -8.85
C SER A 90 1.65 -5.72 -7.33
N ILE A 91 1.93 -6.96 -6.88
CA ILE A 91 2.11 -7.29 -5.46
C ILE A 91 3.16 -6.42 -4.79
N SER A 92 4.30 -6.17 -5.47
CA SER A 92 5.38 -5.36 -4.90
C SER A 92 4.95 -3.91 -4.69
N GLU A 93 4.23 -3.33 -5.64
CA GLU A 93 3.66 -1.98 -5.53
C GLU A 93 2.62 -1.93 -4.41
N TYR A 94 1.72 -2.91 -4.36
CA TYR A 94 0.70 -3.03 -3.31
C TYR A 94 1.33 -3.10 -1.91
N MET A 95 2.29 -3.99 -1.71
CA MET A 95 2.98 -4.13 -0.41
C MET A 95 3.73 -2.86 -0.03
N THR A 96 4.40 -2.22 -0.99
CA THR A 96 5.08 -0.94 -0.74
C THR A 96 4.07 0.12 -0.32
N GLN A 97 2.97 0.25 -1.02
CA GLN A 97 1.91 1.19 -0.68
C GLN A 97 1.39 0.96 0.74
N LYS A 98 0.99 -0.28 1.06
CA LYS A 98 0.43 -0.62 2.38
C LYS A 98 1.42 -0.39 3.53
N ARG A 99 2.70 -0.73 3.32
CA ARG A 99 3.77 -0.43 4.27
C ARG A 99 3.97 1.07 4.50
N MET A 100 3.92 1.87 3.43
CA MET A 100 4.04 3.34 3.54
C MET A 100 2.82 3.97 4.20
N GLU A 101 1.62 3.53 3.88
CA GLU A 101 0.38 3.95 4.56
C GLU A 101 0.49 3.70 6.07
N ARG A 102 0.88 2.49 6.47
CA ARG A 102 1.06 2.12 7.88
C ARG A 102 2.18 2.93 8.56
N ALA A 103 3.27 3.19 7.85
CA ALA A 103 4.36 4.04 8.36
C ALA A 103 3.89 5.48 8.61
N CYS A 104 3.09 6.05 7.72
CA CYS A 104 2.52 7.38 7.90
C CYS A 104 1.64 7.47 9.15
N GLU A 105 0.81 6.46 9.41
CA GLU A 105 0.00 6.38 10.64
C GLU A 105 0.90 6.38 11.87
N MET A 106 1.93 5.50 11.91
CA MET A 106 2.85 5.42 13.02
C MET A 106 3.64 6.72 13.24
N LEU A 107 4.09 7.36 12.15
CA LEU A 107 4.80 8.64 12.23
C LEU A 107 3.92 9.76 12.78
N SER A 108 2.62 9.73 12.48
CA SER A 108 1.65 10.76 12.89
C SER A 108 1.14 10.58 14.32
N TYR A 109 0.99 9.32 14.77
CA TYR A 109 0.27 9.00 16.01
C TYR A 109 1.10 8.27 17.06
N SER A 110 2.40 8.08 16.84
CA SER A 110 3.29 7.47 17.83
C SER A 110 4.63 8.18 17.95
N ASN A 111 5.30 7.93 19.09
CA ASN A 111 6.66 8.42 19.35
C ASN A 111 7.74 7.35 19.06
N LEU A 112 7.40 6.31 18.32
CA LEU A 112 8.34 5.24 17.96
C LEU A 112 9.55 5.80 17.19
N TYR A 113 10.73 5.23 17.44
CA TYR A 113 11.90 5.58 16.65
C TYR A 113 11.72 5.15 15.19
N ILE A 114 12.38 5.87 14.27
CA ILE A 114 12.31 5.54 12.82
C ILE A 114 12.77 4.10 12.55
N ALA A 115 13.75 3.60 13.31
CA ALA A 115 14.22 2.23 13.19
C ALA A 115 13.14 1.21 13.61
N GLU A 116 12.38 1.49 14.65
CA GLU A 116 11.27 0.64 15.11
C GLU A 116 10.16 0.59 14.06
N ILE A 117 9.76 1.76 13.55
CA ILE A 117 8.77 1.85 12.47
C ILE A 117 9.22 1.05 11.24
N ALA A 118 10.50 1.20 10.84
CA ALA A 118 11.06 0.46 9.73
C ALA A 118 10.87 -1.06 9.89
N HIS A 119 11.19 -1.61 11.07
CA HIS A 119 11.00 -3.03 11.36
C HIS A 119 9.53 -3.44 11.36
N LEU A 120 8.66 -2.64 12.00
CA LEU A 120 7.22 -2.93 12.08
C LEU A 120 6.54 -2.93 10.71
N VAL A 121 7.05 -2.17 9.75
CA VAL A 121 6.54 -2.17 8.38
C VAL A 121 7.36 -3.03 7.41
N GLY A 122 8.26 -3.90 7.93
CA GLY A 122 8.91 -4.95 7.16
C GLY A 122 10.20 -4.54 6.42
N TYR A 123 10.88 -3.49 6.86
CA TYR A 123 12.22 -3.12 6.36
C TYR A 123 13.32 -3.63 7.29
N LYS A 124 14.42 -4.08 6.71
CA LYS A 124 15.58 -4.61 7.47
C LYS A 124 16.29 -3.55 8.31
N ASN A 125 16.26 -2.29 7.87
CA ASN A 125 16.92 -1.18 8.55
C ASN A 125 16.26 0.17 8.21
N ALA A 126 16.53 1.16 9.05
CA ALA A 126 16.00 2.53 8.90
C ALA A 126 16.44 3.23 7.60
N GLY A 127 17.64 2.92 7.08
CA GLY A 127 18.15 3.54 5.85
C GLY A 127 17.35 3.13 4.62
N SER A 128 17.12 1.81 4.44
CA SER A 128 16.29 1.29 3.35
C SER A 128 14.85 1.80 3.44
N PHE A 129 14.30 1.85 4.64
CA PHE A 129 12.98 2.42 4.91
C PHE A 129 12.92 3.90 4.52
N SER A 130 13.85 4.73 5.03
CA SER A 130 13.85 6.18 4.80
C SER A 130 14.00 6.51 3.32
N SER A 131 14.83 5.77 2.59
CA SER A 131 15.00 5.93 1.15
C SER A 131 13.70 5.63 0.40
N GLN A 132 13.04 4.51 0.75
CA GLN A 132 11.78 4.13 0.13
C GLN A 132 10.64 5.08 0.52
N PHE A 133 10.60 5.52 1.78
CA PHE A 133 9.62 6.49 2.26
C PHE A 133 9.77 7.83 1.53
N LYS A 134 11.00 8.34 1.37
CA LYS A 134 11.26 9.56 0.61
C LYS A 134 10.85 9.42 -0.86
N LYS A 135 11.14 8.26 -1.48
CA LYS A 135 10.71 7.99 -2.87
C LYS A 135 9.18 8.02 -3.01
N TYR A 136 8.47 7.51 -2.00
CA TYR A 136 7.01 7.38 -2.04
C TYR A 136 6.30 8.67 -1.63
N MET A 137 6.78 9.34 -0.56
CA MET A 137 6.14 10.50 0.06
C MET A 137 6.74 11.84 -0.36
N GLY A 138 7.94 11.85 -0.98
CA GLY A 138 8.68 13.05 -1.32
C GLY A 138 9.48 13.65 -0.15
N LEU A 139 9.30 13.15 1.08
CA LEU A 139 9.90 13.65 2.33
C LEU A 139 10.58 12.53 3.10
N LEU A 140 11.59 12.88 3.91
CA LEU A 140 12.14 11.93 4.88
C LEU A 140 11.13 11.67 6.02
N PRO A 141 11.19 10.49 6.67
CA PRO A 141 10.27 10.14 7.76
C PRO A 141 10.23 11.16 8.89
N ASN A 142 11.40 11.71 9.30
CA ASN A 142 11.47 12.72 10.34
C ASN A 142 10.81 14.04 9.91
N ASP A 143 11.02 14.46 8.66
CA ASP A 143 10.41 15.69 8.13
C ASP A 143 8.90 15.54 8.03
N TYR A 144 8.43 14.35 7.64
CA TYR A 144 7.01 14.01 7.65
C TYR A 144 6.42 14.10 9.06
N ARG A 145 7.07 13.51 10.08
CA ARG A 145 6.65 13.57 11.49
C ARG A 145 6.57 15.00 12.02
N LEU A 146 7.52 15.85 11.67
CA LEU A 146 7.58 17.23 12.11
C LEU A 146 6.69 18.18 11.30
N GLY A 147 5.97 17.68 10.30
CA GLY A 147 5.18 18.48 9.38
C GLY A 147 6.01 19.44 8.53
N ARG A 148 7.33 19.19 8.40
CA ARG A 148 8.22 20.00 7.60
C ARG A 148 8.00 19.72 6.12
N ILE A 149 7.59 20.74 5.41
CA ILE A 149 7.50 20.73 3.95
C ILE A 149 8.83 21.28 3.44
N ASP A 150 9.61 20.50 2.72
CA ASP A 150 10.69 21.05 1.91
C ASP A 150 10.08 21.95 0.84
N MET A 151 10.22 23.28 1.01
CA MET A 151 9.76 24.28 0.03
C MET A 151 10.61 24.29 -1.26
N HIS A 152 11.36 23.23 -1.52
CA HIS A 152 12.26 23.08 -2.67
C HIS A 152 11.77 22.09 -3.73
N VAL A 153 10.50 21.73 -3.74
CA VAL A 153 9.94 21.08 -4.94
C VAL A 153 9.44 22.18 -5.84
N ASN A 154 10.30 22.61 -6.78
CA ASN A 154 9.88 23.42 -7.92
C ASN A 154 8.71 22.74 -8.62
N PRO A 155 7.58 23.42 -8.83
CA PRO A 155 6.56 22.94 -9.76
C PRO A 155 7.13 23.06 -11.18
N VAL A 156 7.26 21.94 -11.87
CA VAL A 156 7.36 21.89 -13.32
C VAL A 156 5.96 21.75 -13.88
#